data_2237c1a36a757638dfbe6cc831e9e4dc
#
_entry.id   2237c1a36a757638dfbe6cc831e9e4dc
#
_cell.length_a   1.000
_cell.length_b   1.000
_cell.length_c   1.000
_cell.angle_alpha   90.00
_cell.angle_beta   90.00
_cell.angle_gamma   90.00
#
_symmetry.space_group_name_H-M   'P 1'
#
loop_
_entity.id
_entity.type
_entity.pdbx_description
1 polymer ?
#
loop_
_entity_poly.entity_id
_entity_poly.type
_entity_poly.pdbx_seq_one_letter_code
_entity_poly.pdbx_strand_id
1 'polypeptide(L)'
;MVKNEPLTEDGERGVIIMVSSSAATDGQPGQVAYSASKGAVASLTLPLARDLARHGIRAVTIAPALFDSAMTKLMPKKVKASLERVMEFPVRPGKPEEFASLALQVVENSMLNGSVLRLDGAMRMPSRM
;
A
#
# COMPACT_ATOMS: atom_id res chain seq x y z
N MET A 1 -2.28 -21.02 6.01
CA MET A 1 -3.26 -20.78 4.92
C MET A 1 -3.43 -22.00 4.02
N VAL A 2 -2.41 -22.57 3.40
CA VAL A 2 -2.53 -23.72 2.45
C VAL A 2 -3.30 -24.92 3.00
N LYS A 3 -3.19 -25.20 4.30
CA LYS A 3 -3.88 -26.31 4.98
C LYS A 3 -5.29 -25.98 5.47
N ASN A 4 -5.74 -24.73 5.30
CA ASN A 4 -7.08 -24.35 5.71
C ASN A 4 -8.11 -24.88 4.71
N GLU A 5 -9.33 -25.15 5.20
CA GLU A 5 -10.47 -25.41 4.32
C GLU A 5 -10.79 -24.17 3.50
N PRO A 6 -11.24 -24.33 2.25
CA PRO A 6 -11.69 -23.20 1.43
C PRO A 6 -12.83 -22.43 2.11
N LEU A 7 -12.77 -21.11 2.02
CA LEU A 7 -13.76 -20.18 2.60
C LEU A 7 -14.89 -19.84 1.63
N THR A 8 -14.65 -20.01 0.33
CA THR A 8 -15.59 -19.63 -0.74
C THR A 8 -15.72 -20.75 -1.77
N GLU A 9 -16.73 -20.67 -2.63
CA GLU A 9 -16.94 -21.60 -3.75
C GLU A 9 -15.76 -21.58 -4.75
N ASP A 10 -15.07 -20.44 -4.89
CA ASP A 10 -13.87 -20.30 -5.73
C ASP A 10 -12.65 -21.03 -5.15
N GLY A 11 -12.75 -21.55 -3.92
CA GLY A 11 -11.66 -22.23 -3.24
C GLY A 11 -10.68 -21.31 -2.52
N GLU A 12 -11.06 -20.06 -2.22
CA GLU A 12 -10.22 -19.11 -1.52
C GLU A 12 -9.86 -19.60 -0.11
N ARG A 13 -8.58 -19.55 0.25
CA ARG A 13 -8.04 -19.91 1.57
C ARG A 13 -7.45 -18.72 2.33
N GLY A 14 -7.45 -17.56 1.73
CA GLY A 14 -7.03 -16.34 2.40
C GLY A 14 -6.38 -15.33 1.46
N VAL A 15 -6.01 -14.19 2.03
CA VAL A 15 -5.34 -13.09 1.34
C VAL A 15 -4.16 -12.59 2.17
N ILE A 16 -3.06 -12.27 1.47
CA ILE A 16 -1.89 -11.61 2.03
C ILE A 16 -1.97 -10.15 1.61
N ILE A 17 -2.03 -9.25 2.60
CA ILE A 17 -1.99 -7.81 2.36
C ILE A 17 -0.61 -7.30 2.79
N MET A 18 0.12 -6.76 1.83
CA MET A 18 1.42 -6.14 2.06
C MET A 18 1.31 -4.63 1.99
N VAL A 19 2.21 -3.94 2.67
CA VAL A 19 2.23 -2.48 2.70
C VAL A 19 3.54 -1.98 2.09
N SER A 20 3.44 -1.39 0.90
CA SER A 20 4.51 -0.66 0.25
C SER A 20 4.46 0.84 0.64
N SER A 21 4.78 1.70 -0.28
CA SER A 21 4.74 3.16 -0.12
C SER A 21 4.68 3.82 -1.49
N SER A 22 4.17 5.05 -1.56
CA SER A 22 4.36 5.91 -2.74
C SER A 22 5.84 6.11 -3.08
N ALA A 23 6.73 6.05 -2.09
CA ALA A 23 8.18 6.13 -2.29
C ALA A 23 8.77 4.96 -3.10
N ALA A 24 8.03 3.88 -3.31
CA ALA A 24 8.45 2.81 -4.22
C ALA A 24 8.63 3.28 -5.67
N THR A 25 7.87 4.31 -6.07
CA THR A 25 7.89 4.91 -7.42
C THR A 25 8.31 6.38 -7.41
N ASP A 26 8.03 7.10 -6.34
CA ASP A 26 8.22 8.55 -6.22
C ASP A 26 9.30 8.87 -5.16
N GLY A 27 10.37 8.08 -5.09
CA GLY A 27 11.42 8.23 -4.09
C GLY A 27 12.12 9.59 -4.16
N GLN A 28 12.40 10.15 -2.99
CA GLN A 28 13.06 11.44 -2.83
C GLN A 28 14.55 11.28 -2.45
N PRO A 29 15.35 12.34 -2.56
CA PRO A 29 16.71 12.33 -2.03
C PRO A 29 16.76 11.80 -0.59
N GLY A 30 17.70 10.89 -0.31
CA GLY A 30 17.83 10.21 0.99
C GLY A 30 16.99 8.96 1.15
N GLN A 31 16.12 8.63 0.20
CA GLN A 31 15.22 7.47 0.28
C GLN A 31 15.68 6.25 -0.54
N VAL A 32 16.93 6.18 -0.99
CA VAL A 32 17.41 5.08 -1.87
C VAL A 32 17.12 3.71 -1.27
N ALA A 33 17.54 3.45 -0.04
CA ALA A 33 17.31 2.18 0.63
C ALA A 33 15.82 1.94 0.94
N TYR A 34 15.11 2.97 1.39
CA TYR A 34 13.66 2.89 1.67
C TYR A 34 12.87 2.59 0.39
N SER A 35 13.12 3.34 -0.68
CA SER A 35 12.47 3.11 -1.98
C SER A 35 12.78 1.74 -2.55
N ALA A 36 14.03 1.27 -2.42
CA ALA A 36 14.41 -0.09 -2.83
C ALA A 36 13.62 -1.15 -2.06
N SER A 37 13.51 -1.01 -0.73
CA SER A 37 12.74 -1.95 0.11
C SER A 37 11.25 -1.96 -0.25
N LYS A 38 10.66 -0.79 -0.44
CA LYS A 38 9.23 -0.66 -0.78
C LYS A 38 8.94 -1.02 -2.24
N GLY A 39 9.89 -0.78 -3.13
CA GLY A 39 9.88 -1.26 -4.51
C GLY A 39 9.92 -2.78 -4.59
N ALA A 40 10.74 -3.43 -3.76
CA ALA A 40 10.78 -4.89 -3.65
C ALA A 40 9.41 -5.46 -3.24
N VAL A 41 8.75 -4.87 -2.22
CA VAL A 41 7.39 -5.26 -1.80
C VAL A 41 6.39 -5.09 -2.94
N ALA A 42 6.44 -3.97 -3.67
CA ALA A 42 5.56 -3.74 -4.81
C ALA A 42 5.80 -4.77 -5.93
N SER A 43 7.06 -5.00 -6.29
CA SER A 43 7.42 -5.89 -7.40
C SER A 43 7.13 -7.37 -7.13
N LEU A 44 7.25 -7.82 -5.88
CA LEU A 44 6.96 -9.22 -5.53
C LEU A 44 5.46 -9.55 -5.56
N THR A 45 4.57 -8.57 -5.57
CA THR A 45 3.12 -8.78 -5.41
C THR A 45 2.55 -9.71 -6.48
N LEU A 46 2.80 -9.42 -7.75
CA LEU A 46 2.24 -10.22 -8.84
C LEU A 46 2.82 -11.64 -8.90
N PRO A 47 4.15 -11.86 -8.87
CA PRO A 47 4.69 -13.22 -8.87
C PRO A 47 4.24 -14.03 -7.64
N LEU A 48 4.14 -13.41 -6.46
CA LEU A 48 3.62 -14.07 -5.27
C LEU A 48 2.15 -14.51 -5.45
N ALA A 49 1.31 -13.65 -6.01
CA ALA A 49 -0.08 -13.98 -6.30
C ALA A 49 -0.18 -15.16 -7.28
N ARG A 50 0.70 -15.21 -8.29
CA ARG A 50 0.76 -16.30 -9.28
C ARG A 50 1.24 -17.62 -8.65
N ASP A 51 2.27 -17.58 -7.82
CA ASP A 51 2.80 -18.76 -7.14
C ASP A 51 1.76 -19.37 -6.18
N LEU A 52 0.97 -18.53 -5.52
CA LEU A 52 -0.02 -18.95 -4.53
C LEU A 52 -1.40 -19.24 -5.12
N ALA A 53 -1.64 -18.92 -6.38
CA ALA A 53 -2.93 -19.11 -7.03
C ALA A 53 -3.44 -20.56 -6.94
N ARG A 54 -2.56 -21.54 -7.15
CA ARG A 54 -2.90 -22.98 -7.01
C ARG A 54 -3.37 -23.38 -5.61
N HIS A 55 -3.11 -22.53 -4.61
CA HIS A 55 -3.51 -22.77 -3.23
C HIS A 55 -4.73 -21.94 -2.82
N GLY A 56 -5.32 -21.17 -3.73
CA GLY A 56 -6.45 -20.31 -3.43
C GLY A 56 -6.08 -19.16 -2.47
N ILE A 57 -4.85 -18.66 -2.56
CA ILE A 57 -4.37 -17.53 -1.72
C ILE A 57 -4.08 -16.35 -2.62
N ARG A 58 -4.67 -15.21 -2.29
CA ARG A 58 -4.45 -13.93 -2.97
C ARG A 58 -3.31 -13.15 -2.32
N ALA A 59 -2.66 -12.30 -3.09
CA ALA A 59 -1.65 -11.36 -2.60
C ALA A 59 -1.89 -9.96 -3.21
N VAL A 60 -2.03 -8.97 -2.36
CA VAL A 60 -2.29 -7.58 -2.76
C VAL A 60 -1.39 -6.66 -1.94
N THR A 61 -0.91 -5.61 -2.55
CA THR A 61 -0.11 -4.59 -1.87
C THR A 61 -0.86 -3.25 -1.88
N ILE A 62 -0.93 -2.59 -0.72
CA ILE A 62 -1.39 -1.21 -0.62
C ILE A 62 -0.16 -0.32 -0.52
N ALA A 63 -0.10 0.72 -1.34
CA ALA A 63 0.99 1.70 -1.38
C ALA A 63 0.45 3.08 -0.95
N PRO A 64 0.43 3.37 0.37
CA PRO A 64 -0.04 4.65 0.87
C PRO A 64 1.01 5.75 0.64
N ALA A 65 0.52 6.98 0.56
CA ALA A 65 1.34 8.18 0.72
C ALA A 65 1.37 8.63 2.18
N LEU A 66 1.09 9.90 2.46
CA LEU A 66 1.09 10.43 3.82
C LEU A 66 -0.26 10.15 4.51
N PHE A 67 -0.21 9.49 5.65
CA PHE A 67 -1.35 9.21 6.52
C PHE A 67 -1.10 9.74 7.94
N ASP A 68 -2.15 10.19 8.60
CA ASP A 68 -2.08 10.52 10.02
C ASP A 68 -1.84 9.23 10.82
N SER A 69 -0.73 9.20 11.53
CA SER A 69 -0.32 8.08 12.35
C SER A 69 0.51 8.57 13.54
N ALA A 70 0.76 7.73 14.51
CA ALA A 70 1.68 8.05 15.60
C ALA A 70 3.06 8.46 15.09
N MET A 71 3.54 7.84 14.02
CA MET A 71 4.82 8.15 13.38
C MET A 71 4.81 9.53 12.71
N THR A 72 3.75 9.87 11.98
CA THR A 72 3.66 11.15 11.27
C THR A 72 3.38 12.34 12.20
N LYS A 73 2.79 12.10 13.38
CA LYS A 73 2.63 13.11 14.42
C LYS A 73 3.96 13.62 14.97
N LEU A 74 5.01 12.81 14.91
CA LEU A 74 6.36 13.17 15.35
C LEU A 74 7.16 13.95 14.28
N MET A 75 6.63 14.11 13.08
CA MET A 75 7.29 14.87 12.02
C MET A 75 7.40 16.36 12.39
N PRO A 76 8.54 17.01 12.09
CA PRO A 76 8.67 18.45 12.22
C PRO A 76 7.58 19.19 11.45
N LYS A 77 7.02 20.25 12.02
CA LYS A 77 5.94 21.03 11.39
C LYS A 77 6.29 21.51 9.98
N LYS A 78 7.56 21.89 9.75
CA LYS A 78 8.04 22.34 8.44
C LYS A 78 7.98 21.24 7.39
N VAL A 79 8.29 19.99 7.76
CA VAL A 79 8.22 18.82 6.86
C VAL A 79 6.76 18.51 6.55
N LYS A 80 5.89 18.51 7.56
CA LYS A 80 4.46 18.28 7.37
C LYS A 80 3.85 19.31 6.41
N ALA A 81 4.10 20.60 6.63
CA ALA A 81 3.63 21.67 5.76
C ALA A 81 4.16 21.56 4.32
N SER A 82 5.39 21.09 4.14
CA SER A 82 5.96 20.84 2.81
C SER A 82 5.26 19.70 2.08
N LEU A 83 4.90 18.64 2.80
CA LEU A 83 4.16 17.49 2.24
C LEU A 83 2.71 17.86 1.88
N GLU A 84 2.06 18.68 2.71
CA GLU A 84 0.70 19.17 2.43
C GLU A 84 0.62 20.00 1.15
N ARG A 85 1.68 20.71 0.78
CA ARG A 85 1.74 21.51 -0.46
C ARG A 85 1.75 20.69 -1.75
N VAL A 86 2.10 19.42 -1.68
CA VAL A 86 2.17 18.52 -2.85
C VAL A 86 0.98 17.58 -2.92
N MET A 87 -0.01 17.77 -2.05
CA MET A 87 -1.27 17.03 -2.08
C MET A 87 -2.23 17.69 -3.07
N GLU A 88 -2.86 16.87 -3.91
CA GLU A 88 -3.82 17.36 -4.90
C GLU A 88 -5.24 17.42 -4.30
N PHE A 89 -5.85 16.27 -4.07
CA PHE A 89 -7.16 16.20 -3.43
C PHE A 89 -7.40 14.81 -2.81
N PRO A 90 -7.88 14.75 -1.57
CA PRO A 90 -8.11 15.86 -0.63
C PRO A 90 -6.78 16.48 -0.13
N VAL A 91 -6.77 17.78 0.12
CA VAL A 91 -5.58 18.52 0.59
C VAL A 91 -5.40 18.31 2.10
N ARG A 92 -5.11 17.09 2.49
CA ARG A 92 -4.84 16.65 3.86
C ARG A 92 -4.18 15.27 3.86
N PRO A 93 -3.48 14.87 4.93
CA PRO A 93 -3.08 13.48 5.12
C PRO A 93 -4.28 12.52 5.07
N GLY A 94 -4.05 11.31 4.60
CA GLY A 94 -5.03 10.24 4.69
C GLY A 94 -5.35 9.89 6.14
N LYS A 95 -6.57 9.47 6.40
CA LYS A 95 -6.99 9.01 7.73
C LYS A 95 -6.79 7.50 7.84
N PRO A 96 -6.45 6.97 9.03
CA PRO A 96 -6.32 5.52 9.25
C PRO A 96 -7.55 4.72 8.77
N GLU A 97 -8.75 5.27 8.94
CA GLU A 97 -10.00 4.64 8.52
C GLU A 97 -10.11 4.48 7.00
N GLU A 98 -9.50 5.39 6.24
CA GLU A 98 -9.46 5.31 4.77
C GLU A 98 -8.56 4.16 4.32
N PHE A 99 -7.44 3.95 5.01
CA PHE A 99 -6.60 2.77 4.79
C PHE A 99 -7.32 1.48 5.18
N ALA A 100 -7.94 1.46 6.35
CA ALA A 100 -8.69 0.31 6.85
C ALA A 100 -9.84 -0.08 5.90
N SER A 101 -10.55 0.91 5.35
CA SER A 101 -11.61 0.69 4.37
C SER A 101 -11.10 -0.02 3.12
N LEU A 102 -9.95 0.40 2.56
CA LEU A 102 -9.35 -0.27 1.41
C LEU A 102 -8.86 -1.68 1.77
N ALA A 103 -8.25 -1.85 2.94
CA ALA A 103 -7.81 -3.17 3.41
C ALA A 103 -8.99 -4.14 3.55
N LEU A 104 -10.13 -3.68 4.07
CA LEU A 104 -11.36 -4.46 4.14
C LEU A 104 -11.85 -4.85 2.75
N GLN A 105 -11.85 -3.92 1.79
CA GLN A 105 -12.20 -4.22 0.40
C GLN A 105 -11.27 -5.27 -0.22
N VAL A 106 -9.98 -5.24 0.10
CA VAL A 106 -9.05 -6.29 -0.36
C VAL A 106 -9.43 -7.66 0.23
N VAL A 107 -9.89 -7.70 1.46
CA VAL A 107 -10.37 -8.96 2.08
C VAL A 107 -11.64 -9.46 1.40
N GLU A 108 -12.61 -8.59 1.18
CA GLU A 108 -13.96 -8.96 0.72
C GLU A 108 -14.07 -9.16 -0.79
N ASN A 109 -13.21 -8.53 -1.59
CA ASN A 109 -13.29 -8.55 -3.04
C ASN A 109 -12.27 -9.53 -3.64
N SER A 110 -12.74 -10.72 -4.00
CA SER A 110 -11.90 -11.80 -4.54
C SER A 110 -11.22 -11.47 -5.87
N MET A 111 -11.68 -10.46 -6.61
CA MET A 111 -11.02 -10.02 -7.86
C MET A 111 -9.77 -9.18 -7.60
N LEU A 112 -9.56 -8.69 -6.38
CA LEU A 112 -8.34 -7.99 -6.01
C LEU A 112 -7.23 -9.00 -5.70
N ASN A 113 -6.37 -9.23 -6.69
CA ASN A 113 -5.25 -10.16 -6.60
C ASN A 113 -4.09 -9.71 -7.50
N GLY A 114 -2.87 -9.81 -7.01
CA GLY A 114 -1.65 -9.47 -7.77
C GLY A 114 -1.44 -7.98 -8.05
N SER A 115 -2.24 -7.10 -7.46
CA SER A 115 -2.21 -5.67 -7.72
C SER A 115 -1.52 -4.88 -6.63
N VAL A 116 -0.89 -3.78 -7.03
CA VAL A 116 -0.40 -2.73 -6.13
C VAL A 116 -1.39 -1.56 -6.20
N LEU A 117 -2.06 -1.28 -5.10
CA LEU A 117 -3.08 -0.25 -4.98
C LEU A 117 -2.49 1.00 -4.34
N ARG A 118 -2.32 2.06 -5.11
CA ARG A 118 -1.91 3.36 -4.56
C ARG A 118 -3.09 3.99 -3.80
N LEU A 119 -2.79 4.53 -2.62
CA LEU A 119 -3.76 5.24 -1.79
C LEU A 119 -3.13 6.57 -1.36
N ASP A 120 -3.24 7.59 -2.19
CA ASP A 120 -2.36 8.75 -2.14
C ASP A 120 -3.03 10.10 -2.50
N GLY A 121 -4.32 10.14 -2.81
CA GLY A 121 -5.00 11.38 -3.20
C GLY A 121 -4.36 12.06 -4.41
N ALA A 122 -3.85 11.28 -5.37
CA ALA A 122 -3.10 11.74 -6.55
C ALA A 122 -1.76 12.44 -6.23
N MET A 123 -1.28 12.36 -4.98
CA MET A 123 0.01 12.93 -4.61
C MET A 123 1.15 12.23 -5.35
N ARG A 124 2.08 13.02 -5.85
CA ARG A 124 3.37 12.56 -6.37
C ARG A 124 4.47 13.34 -5.65
N MET A 125 5.41 12.60 -5.08
CA MET A 125 6.50 13.23 -4.33
C MET A 125 7.41 13.99 -5.30
N PRO A 126 7.66 15.29 -5.08
CA PRO A 126 8.56 16.06 -5.94
C PRO A 126 10.01 15.61 -5.74
N SER A 127 10.83 15.86 -6.75
CA SER A 127 12.26 15.55 -6.68
C SER A 127 13.03 16.40 -5.63
N ARG A 128 12.48 17.54 -5.28
CA ARG A 128 13.01 18.46 -4.24
C ARG A 128 11.87 19.05 -3.45
N MET A 129 12.05 19.12 -2.15
CA MET A 129 11.17 19.84 -1.23
C MET A 129 11.75 21.17 -0.80
#